data_144959215c7538a3b8d75178ba744194
#
_entry.id   144959215c7538a3b8d75178ba744194
#
_cell.length_a   1.000
_cell.length_b   1.000
_cell.length_c   1.000
_cell.angle_alpha   90.00
_cell.angle_beta   90.00
_cell.angle_gamma   90.00
#
_symmetry.space_group_name_H-M   'P 1'
#
loop_
_entity.id
_entity.type
_entity.pdbx_description
1 polymer ?
#
loop_
_entity_poly.entity_id
_entity_poly.type
_entity_poly.pdbx_seq_one_letter_code
_entity_poly.pdbx_strand_id
1 'polypeptide(L)' 'MANDIYFLFKAKELQTLIDKGAVTIKTFSKLERGVIHDKQVAIMVVHAEGYDALSKPVGTIPGCPCPPCTAKSMANF' A
#
# COMPACT_ATOMS: atom_id res chain seq x y z
N MET A 1 -23.64 2.66 -11.13
CA MET A 1 -22.60 3.45 -10.51
C MET A 1 -21.38 2.58 -10.22
N ALA A 2 -20.25 2.97 -10.72
CA ALA A 2 -19.04 2.17 -10.51
C ALA A 2 -18.58 2.32 -9.07
N ASN A 3 -18.31 1.20 -8.41
CA ASN A 3 -17.69 1.19 -7.10
C ASN A 3 -16.18 1.05 -7.30
N ASP A 4 -15.56 2.18 -7.56
CA ASP A 4 -14.11 2.18 -7.76
C ASP A 4 -13.41 1.96 -6.42
N ILE A 5 -12.42 1.09 -6.43
CA ILE A 5 -11.60 0.84 -5.26
C ILE A 5 -10.28 1.56 -5.48
N TYR A 6 -9.94 2.43 -4.55
CA TYR A 6 -8.71 3.21 -4.62
C TYR A 6 -7.76 2.79 -3.52
N PHE A 7 -6.46 2.90 -3.80
CA PHE A 7 -5.43 2.64 -2.82
C PHE A 7 -4.56 3.88 -2.68
N LEU A 8 -4.29 4.26 -1.44
CA LEU A 8 -3.48 5.44 -1.16
C LEU A 8 -2.12 5.02 -0.62
N PHE A 9 -1.08 5.64 -1.16
CA PHE A 9 0.28 5.49 -0.65
C PHE A 9 0.81 6.87 -0.32
N LYS A 10 1.59 6.97 0.76
CA LYS A 10 2.19 8.25 1.11
C LYS A 10 3.29 8.59 0.09
N ALA A 11 3.21 9.78 -0.49
CA ALA A 11 4.20 10.23 -1.46
C ALA A 11 5.61 10.22 -0.87
N LYS A 12 5.73 10.57 0.41
CA LYS A 12 7.03 10.60 1.10
C LYS A 12 7.64 9.19 1.19
N GLU A 13 6.81 8.17 1.40
CA GLU A 13 7.31 6.79 1.46
C GLU A 13 7.69 6.29 0.08
N LEU A 14 6.92 6.64 -0.96
CA LEU A 14 7.29 6.33 -2.33
C LEU A 14 8.61 6.99 -2.71
N GLN A 15 8.80 8.25 -2.29
CA GLN A 15 10.06 8.95 -2.53
C GLN A 15 11.22 8.25 -1.84
N THR A 16 11.00 7.69 -0.66
CA THR A 16 12.03 6.92 0.04
C THR A 16 12.48 5.71 -0.79
N LEU A 17 11.55 5.02 -1.44
CA LEU A 17 11.89 3.90 -2.33
C LEU A 17 12.72 4.39 -3.51
N ILE A 18 12.34 5.51 -4.09
CA ILE A 18 13.09 6.10 -5.23
C ILE A 18 14.50 6.48 -4.78
N ASP A 19 14.63 7.07 -3.59
CA ASP A 19 15.92 7.45 -3.04
C ASP A 19 16.83 6.25 -2.77
N LYS A 20 16.23 5.09 -2.54
CA LYS A 20 16.98 3.83 -2.37
C LYS A 20 17.37 3.18 -3.69
N GLY A 21 17.01 3.81 -4.81
CA GLY A 21 17.39 3.34 -6.13
C GLY A 21 16.30 2.61 -6.89
N ALA A 22 15.05 2.69 -6.43
CA ALA A 22 13.95 2.04 -7.14
C ALA A 22 13.70 2.71 -8.48
N VAL A 23 13.64 1.92 -9.53
CA VAL A 23 13.29 2.38 -10.88
C VAL A 23 11.95 1.83 -11.31
N THR A 24 11.43 0.83 -10.59
CA THR A 24 10.12 0.24 -10.85
C THR A 24 9.42 0.02 -9.53
N ILE A 25 8.12 0.27 -9.49
CA ILE A 25 7.31 0.03 -8.31
C ILE A 25 6.17 -0.90 -8.70
N LYS A 26 6.06 -2.02 -7.99
CA LYS A 26 4.98 -2.98 -8.16
C LYS A 26 4.00 -2.83 -7.01
N THR A 27 2.72 -2.71 -7.33
CA THR A 27 1.67 -2.71 -6.32
C THR A 27 0.97 -4.05 -6.35
N PHE A 28 0.61 -4.54 -5.17
CA PHE A 28 -0.13 -5.80 -5.07
C PHE A 28 -1.05 -5.77 -3.86
N SER A 29 -2.09 -6.57 -3.94
CA SER A 29 -3.05 -6.69 -2.85
C SER A 29 -3.28 -8.17 -2.54
N LYS A 30 -3.61 -8.45 -1.30
CA LYS A 30 -3.97 -9.79 -0.87
C LYS A 30 -5.00 -9.70 0.24
N LEU A 31 -5.78 -10.77 0.41
CA LEU A 31 -6.71 -10.88 1.51
C LEU A 31 -6.04 -11.64 2.64
N GLU A 32 -6.10 -11.07 3.83
CA GLU A 32 -5.60 -11.72 5.05
C GLU A 32 -6.76 -11.89 6.02
N ARG A 33 -6.68 -12.90 6.86
CA ARG A 33 -7.65 -13.09 7.91
C ARG A 33 -7.23 -12.29 9.13
N GLY A 34 -8.18 -11.53 9.69
CA GLY A 34 -7.96 -10.77 10.89
C GLY A 34 -9.13 -10.96 11.84
N VAL A 35 -8.95 -10.50 13.07
CA VAL A 35 -10.00 -10.55 14.08
C VAL A 35 -10.34 -9.12 14.50
N ILE A 36 -11.62 -8.76 14.34
CA ILE A 36 -12.12 -7.45 14.77
C ILE A 36 -13.36 -7.74 15.62
N HIS A 37 -13.35 -7.25 16.85
CA HIS A 37 -14.46 -7.48 17.79
C HIS A 37 -14.84 -8.96 17.92
N ASP A 38 -13.81 -9.81 18.08
CA ASP A 38 -13.95 -11.27 18.25
C ASP A 38 -14.58 -11.98 17.04
N LYS A 39 -14.61 -11.31 15.88
CA LYS A 39 -15.11 -11.90 14.64
C LYS A 39 -13.99 -11.99 13.63
N GLN A 40 -13.90 -13.15 12.96
CA GLN A 40 -12.96 -13.30 11.86
C GLN A 40 -13.49 -12.54 10.65
N VAL A 41 -12.63 -11.72 10.08
CA VAL A 41 -12.95 -10.92 8.90
C VAL A 41 -11.84 -11.04 7.88
N ALA A 42 -12.18 -10.84 6.61
CA ALA A 42 -11.18 -10.74 5.57
C ALA A 42 -10.72 -9.28 5.48
N ILE A 43 -9.41 -9.08 5.54
CA ILE A 43 -8.81 -7.75 5.47
C ILE A 43 -7.99 -7.66 4.19
N MET A 44 -8.26 -6.64 3.38
CA MET A 44 -7.46 -6.40 2.18
C MET A 44 -6.21 -5.63 2.58
N VAL A 45 -5.06 -6.20 2.26
CA VAL A 45 -3.76 -5.59 2.53
C VAL A 45 -3.15 -5.23 1.18
N VAL A 46 -2.68 -4.00 1.06
CA VAL A 46 -2.10 -3.47 -0.17
C VAL A 46 -0.69 -2.99 0.12
N HIS A 47 0.24 -3.33 -0.77
CA HIS A 47 1.64 -2.95 -0.63
C HIS A 47 2.18 -2.43 -1.96
N ALA A 48 3.18 -1.57 -1.87
CA ALA A 48 3.99 -1.18 -3.01
C ALA A 48 5.44 -1.60 -2.74
N GLU A 49 6.05 -2.31 -3.68
CA GLU A 49 7.42 -2.77 -3.55
C GLU A 49 8.27 -2.16 -4.66
N GLY A 50 9.39 -1.56 -4.27
CA GLY A 50 10.29 -0.95 -5.22
C GLY A 50 11.40 -1.91 -5.63
N TYR A 51 11.80 -1.84 -6.90
CA TYR A 51 12.87 -2.65 -7.46
C TYR A 51 13.89 -1.76 -8.15
N ASP A 52 15.17 -2.08 -7.97
CA ASP A 52 16.24 -1.34 -8.62
C ASP A 52 16.43 -1.77 -10.07
N ALA A 53 17.44 -1.20 -10.74
CA ALA A 53 17.72 -1.51 -12.14
C ALA A 53 18.09 -2.97 -12.37
N LEU A 54 18.51 -3.68 -11.33
CA LEU A 54 18.86 -5.10 -11.38
C LEU A 54 17.69 -5.99 -10.95
N SER A 55 16.49 -5.42 -10.82
CA SER A 55 15.28 -6.10 -10.37
C SER A 55 15.38 -6.66 -8.95
N LYS A 56 16.21 -6.05 -8.12
CA LYS A 56 16.30 -6.43 -6.71
C LYS A 56 15.38 -5.55 -5.87
N PRO A 57 14.69 -6.12 -4.89
CA PRO A 57 13.82 -5.33 -4.04
C PRO A 57 14.63 -4.39 -3.15
N VAL A 58 14.20 -3.12 -3.07
CA VAL A 58 14.85 -2.12 -2.23
C VAL A 58 14.00 -1.76 -1.01
N GLY A 59 12.75 -2.14 -1.01
CA GLY A 59 11.87 -1.90 0.13
C GLY A 59 10.42 -2.09 -0.23
N THR A 60 9.60 -2.16 0.80
CA THR A 60 8.15 -2.31 0.68
C THR A 60 7.47 -1.29 1.58
N ILE A 61 6.42 -0.66 1.09
CA ILE A 61 5.62 0.26 1.88
C ILE A 61 4.18 -0.19 1.88
N PRO A 62 3.46 0.05 3.00
CA PRO A 62 2.04 -0.28 3.06
C PRO A 62 1.21 0.76 2.32
N GLY A 63 0.08 0.32 1.78
CA GLY A 63 -0.95 1.20 1.24
C GLY A 63 -2.19 1.14 2.10
N CYS A 64 -3.12 2.02 1.82
CA CYS A 64 -4.39 2.06 2.53
C CYS A 64 -5.53 2.05 1.51
N PRO A 65 -6.43 1.06 1.58
CA PRO A 65 -7.56 1.02 0.64
C PRO A 65 -8.59 2.10 0.97
N CYS A 66 -9.19 2.65 -0.05
CA CYS A 66 -10.27 3.65 0.09
C CYS A 66 -11.60 3.05 -0.37
N PRO A 67 -12.67 3.19 0.41
CA PRO A 67 -12.67 3.50 1.84
C PRO A 67 -12.10 2.35 2.66
N PRO A 68 -11.67 2.54 3.92
CA PRO A 68 -11.94 3.69 4.79
C PRO A 68 -10.92 4.83 4.73
N CYS A 69 -9.78 4.64 4.07
CA CYS A 69 -8.77 5.69 4.06
C CYS A 69 -9.14 6.83 3.12
N THR A 70 -8.76 8.04 3.49
CA THR A 70 -8.88 9.21 2.65
C THR A 70 -7.51 9.88 2.56
N ALA A 71 -7.34 10.75 1.55
CA ALA A 71 -6.08 11.48 1.43
C ALA A 71 -5.81 12.30 2.70
N LYS A 72 -6.87 12.84 3.32
CA LYS A 72 -6.73 13.62 4.55
C LYS A 72 -6.28 12.75 5.72
N SER A 73 -6.84 11.55 5.88
CA SER A 73 -6.43 10.66 6.97
C SER A 73 -5.01 10.14 6.76
N MET A 74 -4.59 9.93 5.51
CA MET A 74 -3.22 9.52 5.21
C MET A 74 -2.21 10.61 5.57
N ALA A 75 -2.59 11.87 5.45
CA ALA A 75 -1.68 12.97 5.78
C ALA A 75 -1.34 13.04 7.26
N ASN A 76 -2.14 12.41 8.12
CA ASN A 76 -1.94 12.41 9.56
C ASN A 76 -1.13 11.21 10.08
N PHE A 77 -0.67 10.37 9.20
CA PHE A 77 0.14 9.21 9.58
C PHE A 77 1.59 9.60 9.86
#